data_e492597d40128a4780d466ab3853f1dd
#
_entry.id   e492597d40128a4780d466ab3853f1dd
#
_cell.length_a   1.000
_cell.length_b   1.000
_cell.length_c   1.000
_cell.angle_alpha   90.00
_cell.angle_beta   90.00
_cell.angle_gamma   90.00
#
_symmetry.space_group_name_H-M   'P 1'
#
loop_
_entity.id
_entity.type
_entity.pdbx_description
1 polymer ?
#
loop_
_entity_poly.entity_id
_entity_poly.type
_entity_poly.pdbx_seq_one_letter_code
_entity_poly.pdbx_strand_id
1 'polypeptide(L)' 'MELNSNISAVITGGASGLGAATARKLAAQGVKVALFDLNEEKGEALASELGGVFCKVNVTDEASVDAGFEKARAANGQ' A
#
# COMPACT_ATOMS: atom_id res chain seq x y z
N MET A 1 8.55 -3.03 18.89
CA MET A 1 7.71 -2.01 18.26
C MET A 1 6.28 -2.53 18.18
N GLU A 2 5.34 -1.69 18.49
CA GLU A 2 3.93 -2.04 18.46
C GLU A 2 3.32 -1.62 17.12
N LEU A 3 2.67 -2.55 16.43
CA LEU A 3 2.02 -2.26 15.14
C LEU A 3 0.57 -1.87 15.39
N ASN A 4 0.19 -0.68 14.94
CA ASN A 4 -1.15 -0.16 15.17
C ASN A 4 -1.50 0.92 14.14
N SER A 5 -2.65 1.56 14.29
CA SER A 5 -3.16 2.55 13.33
C SER A 5 -2.32 3.84 13.25
N ASN A 6 -1.35 4.01 14.13
CA ASN A 6 -0.44 5.17 14.06
C ASN A 6 0.75 4.90 13.14
N ILE A 7 0.86 3.71 12.60
CA ILE A 7 1.94 3.31 11.71
C ILE A 7 1.39 3.13 10.30
N SER A 8 2.11 3.65 9.33
CA SER A 8 1.77 3.47 7.92
C SER A 8 2.87 2.69 7.23
N ALA A 9 2.50 1.81 6.31
CA ALA A 9 3.44 0.99 5.55
C ALA A 9 3.15 1.09 4.07
N VAL A 10 4.21 1.17 3.26
CA VAL A 10 4.14 1.12 1.81
C VAL A 10 4.70 -0.22 1.37
N ILE A 11 3.96 -0.94 0.55
CA ILE A 11 4.36 -2.26 0.08
C ILE A 11 4.44 -2.26 -1.44
N THR A 12 5.65 -2.36 -1.97
CA THR A 12 5.86 -2.45 -3.42
C THR A 12 5.57 -3.87 -3.88
N GLY A 13 4.95 -4.01 -5.05
CA GLY A 13 4.49 -5.32 -5.51
C GLY A 13 3.36 -5.86 -4.63
N GLY A 14 2.62 -4.97 -3.98
CA GLY A 14 1.66 -5.34 -2.94
C GLY A 14 0.41 -6.04 -3.42
N ALA A 15 0.16 -6.05 -4.73
CA ALA A 15 -1.06 -6.63 -5.27
C ALA A 15 -0.96 -8.13 -5.50
N SER A 16 0.21 -8.73 -5.37
CA SER A 16 0.37 -10.15 -5.71
C SER A 16 1.36 -10.87 -4.78
N GLY A 17 1.18 -12.19 -4.68
CA GLY A 17 2.11 -13.07 -4.03
C GLY A 17 2.46 -12.67 -2.60
N LEU A 18 3.75 -12.58 -2.35
CA LEU A 18 4.30 -12.31 -1.03
C LEU A 18 3.93 -10.91 -0.54
N GLY A 19 3.87 -9.92 -1.45
CA GLY A 19 3.46 -8.57 -1.09
C GLY A 19 2.04 -8.52 -0.57
N ALA A 20 1.12 -9.23 -1.21
CA ALA A 20 -0.27 -9.29 -0.78
C ALA A 20 -0.39 -9.95 0.60
N ALA A 21 0.35 -11.04 0.83
CA ALA A 21 0.35 -11.72 2.12
C ALA A 21 0.87 -10.81 3.24
N THR A 22 1.93 -10.05 2.96
CA THR A 22 2.49 -9.10 3.91
C THR A 22 1.49 -7.98 4.21
N ALA A 23 0.83 -7.47 3.17
CA ALA A 23 -0.16 -6.41 3.33
C ALA A 23 -1.33 -6.86 4.22
N ARG A 24 -1.82 -8.06 4.00
CA ARG A 24 -2.91 -8.60 4.82
C ARG A 24 -2.50 -8.75 6.28
N LYS A 25 -1.29 -9.21 6.51
CA LYS A 25 -0.79 -9.39 7.87
C LYS A 25 -0.66 -8.07 8.60
N LEU A 26 -0.12 -7.05 7.93
CA LEU A 26 0.02 -5.72 8.54
C LEU A 26 -1.34 -5.08 8.80
N ALA A 27 -2.25 -5.18 7.84
CA ALA A 27 -3.59 -4.62 8.01
C ALA A 27 -4.33 -5.28 9.17
N ALA A 28 -4.14 -6.58 9.38
CA ALA A 28 -4.74 -7.29 10.49
C ALA A 28 -4.24 -6.78 11.85
N GLN A 29 -3.08 -6.12 11.87
CA GLN A 29 -2.52 -5.54 13.08
C GLN A 29 -2.84 -4.05 13.23
N GLY A 30 -3.71 -3.53 12.37
CA GLY A 30 -4.14 -2.15 12.44
C GLY A 30 -3.24 -1.16 11.72
N VAL A 31 -2.23 -1.64 10.99
CA VAL A 31 -1.32 -0.78 10.24
C VAL A 31 -2.05 -0.24 9.00
N LYS A 32 -1.88 1.06 8.72
CA LYS A 32 -2.40 1.66 7.50
C LYS A 32 -1.49 1.27 6.34
N VAL A 33 -2.06 0.64 5.32
CA VAL A 33 -1.28 0.06 4.23
C VAL A 33 -1.52 0.82 2.93
N ALA A 34 -0.45 1.10 2.19
CA ALA A 34 -0.51 1.62 0.84
C ALA A 34 0.16 0.59 -0.08
N LEU A 35 -0.53 0.20 -1.13
CA LEU A 35 -0.06 -0.81 -2.08
C LEU A 35 0.45 -0.14 -3.34
N PHE A 36 1.72 -0.34 -3.66
CA PHE A 36 2.34 0.19 -4.86
C PHE A 36 2.51 -0.96 -5.86
N ASP A 37 1.77 -0.92 -6.96
CA ASP A 37 1.82 -1.96 -7.97
C ASP A 37 1.36 -1.41 -9.32
N LEU A 38 1.74 -2.06 -10.40
CA LEU A 38 1.25 -1.75 -11.73
C LEU A 38 -0.08 -2.43 -12.03
N ASN A 39 -0.42 -3.50 -11.33
CA ASN A 39 -1.67 -4.22 -11.52
C ASN A 39 -2.80 -3.50 -10.80
N GLU A 40 -3.49 -2.63 -11.52
CA GLU A 40 -4.54 -1.78 -10.97
C GLU A 40 -5.73 -2.59 -10.49
N GLU A 41 -6.16 -3.59 -11.26
CA GLU A 41 -7.32 -4.40 -10.90
C GLU A 41 -7.13 -5.14 -9.58
N LYS A 42 -6.02 -5.87 -9.46
CA LYS A 42 -5.72 -6.62 -8.23
C LYS A 42 -5.40 -5.68 -7.07
N GLY A 43 -4.70 -4.59 -7.36
CA GLY A 43 -4.32 -3.62 -6.34
C GLY A 43 -5.53 -2.94 -5.72
N GLU A 44 -6.46 -2.49 -6.55
CA GLU A 44 -7.68 -1.85 -6.06
C GLU A 44 -8.53 -2.82 -5.25
N ALA A 45 -8.66 -4.07 -5.73
CA ALA A 45 -9.44 -5.08 -5.03
C ALA A 45 -8.85 -5.37 -3.64
N LEU A 46 -7.54 -5.53 -3.56
CA LEU A 46 -6.88 -5.82 -2.29
C LEU A 46 -6.92 -4.61 -1.34
N ALA A 47 -6.69 -3.41 -1.87
CA ALA A 47 -6.77 -2.21 -1.04
C ALA A 47 -8.16 -2.04 -0.44
N SER A 48 -9.19 -2.31 -1.23
CA SER A 48 -10.57 -2.26 -0.75
C SER A 48 -10.82 -3.28 0.36
N GLU A 49 -10.30 -4.50 0.18
CA GLU A 49 -10.41 -5.56 1.19
C GLU A 49 -9.75 -5.15 2.51
N LEU A 50 -8.60 -4.48 2.44
CA LEU A 50 -7.80 -4.14 3.61
C LEU A 50 -8.16 -2.77 4.22
N GLY A 51 -8.99 -2.00 3.55
CA GLY A 51 -9.24 -0.61 3.96
C GLY A 51 -8.02 0.28 3.76
N GLY A 52 -7.16 -0.09 2.83
CA GLY A 52 -5.94 0.65 2.51
C GLY A 52 -6.06 1.48 1.25
N VAL A 53 -4.92 1.88 0.71
CA VAL A 53 -4.82 2.71 -0.48
C VAL A 53 -4.05 1.96 -1.56
N PHE A 54 -4.53 2.06 -2.79
CA PHE A 54 -3.78 1.57 -3.94
C PHE A 54 -3.20 2.75 -4.72
N CYS A 55 -1.93 2.63 -5.10
CA CYS A 55 -1.26 3.59 -5.95
C CYS A 55 -0.66 2.83 -7.13
N LYS A 56 -1.04 3.20 -8.36
CA LYS A 56 -0.44 2.61 -9.55
C LYS A 56 0.94 3.23 -9.71
N VAL A 57 1.97 2.48 -9.37
CA VAL A 57 3.34 2.95 -9.34
C VAL A 57 4.24 2.05 -10.16
N ASN A 58 5.01 2.67 -11.06
CA ASN A 58 6.12 2.00 -11.73
C ASN A 58 7.38 2.30 -10.92
N VAL A 59 7.90 1.32 -10.21
CA VAL A 59 9.03 1.52 -9.30
C VAL A 59 10.33 1.91 -9.99
N THR A 60 10.39 1.77 -11.33
CA THR A 60 11.53 2.23 -12.12
C THR A 60 11.40 3.69 -12.56
N ASP A 61 10.27 4.32 -12.28
CA ASP A 61 9.99 5.72 -12.65
C ASP A 61 9.91 6.56 -11.38
N GLU A 62 10.89 7.42 -11.18
CA GLU A 62 11.00 8.25 -9.99
C GLU A 62 9.77 9.15 -9.78
N ALA A 63 9.26 9.75 -10.85
CA ALA A 63 8.08 10.61 -10.75
C ALA A 63 6.85 9.82 -10.32
N SER A 64 6.71 8.58 -10.82
CA SER A 64 5.61 7.71 -10.43
C SER A 64 5.69 7.34 -8.95
N VAL A 65 6.89 7.04 -8.46
CA VAL A 65 7.12 6.72 -7.05
C VAL A 65 6.77 7.91 -6.16
N ASP A 66 7.23 9.11 -6.53
CA ASP A 66 6.94 10.33 -5.78
C ASP A 66 5.45 10.61 -5.72
N ALA A 67 4.75 10.46 -6.85
CA ALA A 67 3.30 10.63 -6.89
C ALA A 67 2.58 9.60 -6.01
N GLY A 68 3.09 8.37 -5.98
CA GLY A 68 2.55 7.31 -5.13
C GLY A 68 2.68 7.64 -3.65
N PHE A 69 3.85 8.14 -3.24
CA PHE A 69 4.06 8.53 -1.85
C PHE A 69 3.16 9.71 -1.45
N GLU A 70 2.97 10.68 -2.35
CA GLU A 70 2.06 11.79 -2.09
C GLU A 70 0.62 11.31 -1.85
N LYS A 71 0.15 10.40 -2.69
CA LYS A 71 -1.18 9.83 -2.56
C LYS A 71 -1.31 9.04 -1.26
N ALA A 72 -0.32 8.23 -0.93
CA ALA A 72 -0.32 7.42 0.29
C ALA A 72 -0.32 8.31 1.53
N ARG A 73 0.49 9.38 1.52
CA ARG A 73 0.57 10.31 2.63
C ARG A 73 -0.74 11.03 2.85
N ALA A 74 -1.38 11.49 1.78
CA ALA A 74 -2.66 12.19 1.87
C ALA A 74 -3.75 11.29 2.44
N ALA A 75 -3.77 10.01 2.03
CA ALA A 75 -4.79 9.07 2.48
C ALA A 75 -4.54 8.56 3.90
N ASN A 76 -3.27 8.34 4.28
CA ASN A 76 -2.93 7.73 5.56
C ASN A 76 -2.44 8.73 6.62
N GLY A 77 -2.33 9.99 6.27
CA GLY A 77 -1.96 11.03 7.23
C GLY A 77 -0.48 11.12 7.55
N GLN A 78 0.36 10.62 6.66
CA GLN A 78 1.82 10.71 6.88
C GLN A 78 2.55 11.15 5.64
#